data_8d4a978fff87ba80b62aaf088f813aeb
#
_entry.id   8d4a978fff87ba80b62aaf088f813aeb
#
_cell.length_a   1.000
_cell.length_b   1.000
_cell.length_c   1.000
_cell.angle_alpha   90.00
_cell.angle_beta   90.00
_cell.angle_gamma   90.00
#
_symmetry.space_group_name_H-M   'P 1'
#
loop_
_entity.id
_entity.type
_entity.pdbx_description
1 polymer ?
#
loop_
_entity_poly.entity_id
_entity_poly.type
_entity_poly.pdbx_seq_one_letter_code
_entity_poly.pdbx_strand_id
1 'polypeptide(L)'
;MGCYDYVRFENKDYVLPDSLPVAGIVFQTKDLGGNFSTIVIDHDGSLVMDDMWKLFQDIEFYFYTVVDGVLYEYKAFFQGGVLTKIEVVL
;
A
#
# COMPACT_ATOMS: atom_id res chain seq x y z
N MET A 1 11.15 -12.47 14.53
CA MET A 1 10.12 -11.43 14.57
C MET A 1 10.19 -10.58 13.32
N GLY A 2 9.11 -10.43 12.62
CA GLY A 2 9.10 -9.65 11.39
C GLY A 2 8.95 -8.16 11.64
N CYS A 3 9.80 -7.36 11.02
CA CYS A 3 9.59 -5.93 10.93
C CYS A 3 8.79 -5.63 9.66
N TYR A 4 7.97 -4.62 9.71
CA TYR A 4 7.11 -4.26 8.58
C TYR A 4 6.85 -2.76 8.57
N ASP A 5 6.37 -2.28 7.44
CA ASP A 5 5.89 -0.92 7.28
C ASP A 5 4.38 -0.95 7.08
N TYR A 6 3.73 0.16 7.34
CA TYR A 6 2.30 0.32 7.12
C TYR A 6 2.05 0.94 5.75
N VAL A 7 0.97 0.52 5.11
CA VAL A 7 0.50 1.12 3.86
C VAL A 7 -0.94 1.54 4.06
N ARG A 8 -1.24 2.80 3.75
CA ARG A 8 -2.62 3.27 3.77
C ARG A 8 -2.92 4.13 2.54
N PHE A 9 -4.18 4.17 2.19
CA PHE A 9 -4.67 5.00 1.09
C PHE A 9 -5.26 6.28 1.65
N GLU A 10 -4.83 7.42 1.12
CA GLU A 10 -5.40 8.71 1.51
C GLU A 10 -6.82 8.86 0.99
N ASN A 11 -7.10 8.36 -0.21
CA ASN A 11 -8.45 8.34 -0.76
C ASN A 11 -9.24 7.18 -0.13
N LYS A 12 -10.08 7.49 0.83
CA LYS A 12 -10.86 6.49 1.55
C LYS A 12 -11.98 5.87 0.72
N ASP A 13 -12.27 6.43 -0.45
CA ASP A 13 -13.27 5.88 -1.36
C ASP A 13 -12.67 4.90 -2.36
N TYR A 14 -11.37 4.68 -2.30
CA TYR A 14 -10.69 3.76 -3.19
C TYR A 14 -11.16 2.32 -2.92
N VAL A 15 -11.35 1.56 -3.99
CA VAL A 15 -11.75 0.15 -3.91
C VAL A 15 -10.73 -0.67 -4.68
N LEU A 16 -10.22 -1.72 -4.04
CA LEU A 16 -9.22 -2.60 -4.64
C LEU A 16 -9.86 -3.47 -5.73
N PRO A 17 -9.04 -4.08 -6.63
CA PRO A 17 -9.58 -4.83 -7.78
C PRO A 17 -10.52 -5.97 -7.40
N ASP A 18 -10.37 -6.56 -6.21
CA ASP A 18 -11.25 -7.62 -5.72
C ASP A 18 -12.44 -7.09 -4.94
N SER A 19 -12.73 -5.79 -5.06
CA SER A 19 -13.85 -5.09 -4.44
C SER A 19 -13.70 -4.84 -2.93
N LEU A 20 -12.51 -5.02 -2.37
CA LEU A 20 -12.25 -4.67 -0.97
C LEU A 20 -12.12 -3.15 -0.85
N PRO A 21 -12.99 -2.47 -0.07
CA PRO A 21 -12.82 -1.03 0.16
C PRO A 21 -11.66 -0.79 1.12
N VAL A 22 -10.89 0.27 0.89
CA VAL A 22 -9.73 0.58 1.73
C VAL A 22 -10.08 1.35 3.00
N ALA A 23 -11.29 1.87 3.11
CA ALA A 23 -11.70 2.69 4.25
C ALA A 23 -11.53 1.93 5.58
N GLY A 24 -10.82 2.55 6.51
CA GLY A 24 -10.61 1.97 7.84
C GLY A 24 -9.60 0.84 7.89
N ILE A 25 -8.93 0.53 6.78
CA ILE A 25 -7.95 -0.57 6.72
C ILE A 25 -6.55 0.01 6.62
N VAL A 26 -5.65 -0.51 7.46
CA VAL A 26 -4.22 -0.26 7.37
C VAL A 26 -3.56 -1.55 6.91
N PHE A 27 -2.85 -1.47 5.79
CA PHE A 27 -2.15 -2.61 5.22
C PHE A 27 -0.72 -2.67 5.74
N GLN A 28 -0.09 -3.81 5.59
CA GLN A 28 1.30 -4.02 5.97
C GLN A 28 2.11 -4.44 4.75
N THR A 29 3.39 -4.09 4.74
CA THR A 29 4.33 -4.55 3.73
C THR A 29 5.66 -4.88 4.39
N LYS A 30 6.36 -5.89 3.86
CA LYS A 30 7.70 -6.26 4.33
C LYS A 30 8.79 -5.92 3.31
N ASP A 31 8.39 -5.31 2.19
CA ASP A 31 9.28 -5.12 1.05
C ASP A 31 10.02 -3.79 1.07
N LEU A 32 9.71 -2.90 2.03
CA LEU A 32 10.23 -1.54 2.07
C LEU A 32 11.15 -1.25 3.27
N GLY A 33 11.82 -2.27 3.77
CA GLY A 33 12.83 -2.12 4.81
C GLY A 33 12.37 -2.48 6.23
N GLY A 34 11.08 -2.47 6.52
CA GLY A 34 10.57 -2.91 7.82
C GLY A 34 10.94 -2.01 8.98
N ASN A 35 10.83 -0.68 8.83
CA ASN A 35 11.19 0.30 9.85
C ASN A 35 9.98 0.87 10.58
N PHE A 36 8.82 0.24 10.48
CA PHE A 36 7.55 0.71 11.04
C PHE A 36 7.16 2.10 10.51
N SER A 37 7.62 2.44 9.31
CA SER A 37 7.23 3.67 8.63
C SER A 37 5.81 3.55 8.08
N THR A 38 5.17 4.68 7.82
CA THR A 38 3.87 4.71 7.16
C THR A 38 4.05 5.16 5.72
N ILE A 39 3.61 4.30 4.79
CA ILE A 39 3.61 4.60 3.36
C ILE A 39 2.20 5.01 3.01
N VAL A 40 2.04 6.16 2.42
CA VAL A 40 0.72 6.69 2.02
C VAL A 40 0.65 6.72 0.50
N ILE A 41 -0.43 6.15 -0.04
CA ILE A 41 -0.77 6.31 -1.45
C ILE A 41 -1.78 7.46 -1.50
N ASP A 42 -1.32 8.60 -2.01
CA ASP A 42 -2.09 9.84 -2.03
C ASP A 42 -3.24 9.78 -3.04
N HIS A 43 -4.11 10.78 -3.02
CA HIS A 43 -5.27 10.86 -3.93
C HIS A 43 -4.90 10.80 -5.40
N ASP A 44 -3.76 11.35 -5.77
CA ASP A 44 -3.26 11.36 -7.15
C ASP A 44 -2.42 10.12 -7.49
N GLY A 45 -2.32 9.16 -6.56
CA GLY A 45 -1.50 7.97 -6.73
C GLY A 45 -0.06 8.13 -6.30
N SER A 46 0.36 9.30 -5.83
CA SER A 46 1.73 9.54 -5.39
C SER A 46 2.07 8.72 -4.16
N LEU A 47 3.29 8.20 -4.12
CA LEU A 47 3.81 7.44 -2.99
C LEU A 47 4.51 8.40 -2.04
N VAL A 48 4.04 8.45 -0.80
CA VAL A 48 4.56 9.36 0.23
C VAL A 48 4.98 8.54 1.45
N MET A 49 6.19 8.78 1.94
CA MET A 49 6.70 8.13 3.14
C MET A 49 6.58 9.05 4.33
N ASP A 50 5.97 8.57 5.42
CA ASP A 50 5.81 9.28 6.70
C ASP A 50 5.15 10.66 6.56
N ASP A 51 4.27 10.82 5.58
CA ASP A 51 3.56 12.07 5.26
C ASP A 51 4.47 13.25 4.92
N MET A 52 5.76 12.98 4.66
CA MET A 52 6.75 14.04 4.43
C MET A 52 7.50 13.90 3.12
N TRP A 53 7.78 12.67 2.71
CA TRP A 53 8.72 12.41 1.61
C TRP A 53 8.00 11.80 0.43
N LYS A 54 7.90 12.53 -0.68
CA LYS A 54 7.46 11.94 -1.94
C LYS A 54 8.60 11.09 -2.51
N LEU A 55 8.27 9.87 -2.90
CA LEU A 55 9.21 8.97 -3.54
C LEU A 55 8.95 8.99 -5.04
N PHE A 56 9.98 9.29 -5.82
CA PHE A 56 9.88 9.40 -7.29
C PHE A 56 10.56 8.22 -7.96
N GLN A 57 10.28 7.02 -7.48
CA GLN A 57 10.95 5.80 -7.94
C GLN A 57 10.00 4.89 -8.68
N ASP A 58 10.57 4.12 -9.62
CA ASP A 58 9.89 2.97 -10.18
C ASP A 58 10.07 1.84 -9.19
N ILE A 59 8.99 1.44 -8.55
CA ILE A 59 9.03 0.44 -7.49
C ILE A 59 7.77 -0.40 -7.53
N GLU A 60 7.92 -1.66 -7.11
CA GLU A 60 6.77 -2.53 -6.88
C GLU A 60 6.95 -3.23 -5.55
N PHE A 61 5.85 -3.44 -4.85
CA PHE A 61 5.90 -4.14 -3.57
C PHE A 61 4.57 -4.82 -3.28
N TYR A 62 4.64 -5.86 -2.44
CA TYR A 62 3.46 -6.54 -1.95
C TYR A 62 2.96 -5.86 -0.69
N PHE A 63 1.65 -5.79 -0.53
CA PHE A 63 1.05 -5.34 0.71
C PHE A 63 -0.18 -6.21 1.02
N TYR A 64 -0.51 -6.32 2.29
CA TYR A 64 -1.53 -7.27 2.72
C TYR A 64 -2.26 -6.77 3.96
N THR A 65 -3.42 -7.35 4.19
CA THR A 65 -4.20 -7.16 5.41
C THR A 65 -5.01 -8.41 5.69
N VAL A 66 -5.48 -8.52 6.92
CA VAL A 66 -6.38 -9.60 7.33
C VAL A 66 -7.67 -8.96 7.82
N VAL A 67 -8.79 -9.34 7.21
CA VAL A 67 -10.12 -8.85 7.58
C VAL A 67 -11.00 -10.06 7.86
N ASP A 68 -11.58 -10.11 9.06
CA ASP A 68 -12.44 -11.22 9.49
C ASP A 68 -11.78 -12.60 9.29
N GLY A 69 -10.49 -12.69 9.56
CA GLY A 69 -9.73 -13.92 9.42
C GLY A 69 -9.34 -14.29 8.00
N VAL A 70 -9.64 -13.43 7.02
CA VAL A 70 -9.31 -13.67 5.62
C VAL A 70 -8.13 -12.80 5.22
N LEU A 71 -7.10 -13.43 4.62
CA LEU A 71 -5.94 -12.74 4.11
C LEU A 71 -6.25 -12.14 2.73
N TYR A 72 -5.94 -10.85 2.60
CA TYR A 72 -6.00 -10.13 1.33
C TYR A 72 -4.61 -9.64 0.99
N GLU A 73 -4.07 -10.07 -0.15
CA GLU A 73 -2.72 -9.71 -0.55
C GLU A 73 -2.72 -9.15 -1.97
N TYR A 74 -1.95 -8.08 -2.15
CA TYR A 74 -1.89 -7.33 -3.41
C TYR A 74 -0.46 -6.99 -3.75
N LYS A 75 -0.24 -6.67 -5.02
CA LYS A 75 1.03 -6.12 -5.50
C LYS A 75 0.76 -4.77 -6.14
N ALA A 76 1.42 -3.74 -5.65
CA ALA A 76 1.31 -2.39 -6.18
C ALA A 76 2.50 -2.08 -7.08
N PHE A 77 2.24 -1.41 -8.20
CA PHE A 77 3.25 -1.01 -9.17
C PHE A 77 3.27 0.51 -9.29
N PHE A 78 4.44 1.10 -9.11
CA PHE A 78 4.64 2.56 -9.19
C PHE A 78 5.64 2.88 -10.27
N GLN A 79 5.38 3.94 -11.03
CA GLN A 79 6.30 4.47 -12.02
C GLN A 79 6.50 5.96 -11.74
N GLY A 80 7.76 6.36 -11.52
CA GLY A 80 8.06 7.72 -11.11
C GLY A 80 7.40 8.14 -9.81
N GLY A 81 7.12 7.17 -8.93
CA GLY A 81 6.44 7.41 -7.66
C GLY A 81 4.93 7.52 -7.75
N VAL A 82 4.34 7.21 -8.90
CA VAL A 82 2.89 7.26 -9.10
C VAL A 82 2.35 5.86 -9.36
N LEU A 83 1.28 5.52 -8.65
CA LEU A 83 0.62 4.22 -8.78
C LEU A 83 0.10 4.01 -10.20
N THR A 84 0.52 2.92 -10.85
CA THR A 84 0.07 2.57 -12.19
C THR A 84 -0.97 1.46 -12.16
N LYS A 85 -0.82 0.48 -11.27
CA LYS A 85 -1.81 -0.58 -11.11
C LYS A 85 -1.61 -1.31 -9.78
N ILE A 86 -2.67 -2.02 -9.38
CA ILE A 86 -2.63 -2.97 -8.27
C ILE A 86 -3.15 -4.29 -8.78
N GLU A 87 -2.42 -5.38 -8.48
CA GLU A 87 -2.82 -6.74 -8.82
C GLU A 87 -3.20 -7.50 -7.57
N VAL A 88 -4.23 -8.33 -7.66
CA VAL A 88 -4.61 -9.25 -6.59
C VAL A 88 -3.70 -10.45 -6.65
N VAL A 89 -3.07 -10.80 -5.51
CA VAL A 89 -2.15 -11.93 -5.43
C VAL A 89 -2.88 -13.19 -4.98
N LEU A 90 -3.86 -13.03 -4.10
CA LEU A 90 -4.63 -14.15 -3.57
C LEU A 90 -6.11 -13.97 -3.83
#